data_30cd0300ba389417566bd06642b48270
#
_entry.id   30cd0300ba389417566bd06642b48270
#
_cell.length_a   1.000
_cell.length_b   1.000
_cell.length_c   1.000
_cell.angle_alpha   90.00
_cell.angle_beta   90.00
_cell.angle_gamma   90.00
#
_symmetry.space_group_name_H-M   'P 1'
#
loop_
_entity.id
_entity.type
_entity.pdbx_description
1 polymer ?
#
loop_
_entity_poly.entity_id
_entity_poly.type
_entity_poly.pdbx_seq_one_letter_code
_entity_poly.pdbx_strand_id
1 'polypeptide(L)'
;MLQKKLKFWYDKKQGVFPCFLSFRKHPGPSGRERLTYALGRVVKERNTHDRQPGSRLFGKMKILKTEERKRDRMAENREMTIEICCGSYEDALAAARGGAERIELNSALALGGLTPSAACLRMVKRCTDLLVVSMVRPRGAGFCYTEAQTEQMFEEARELMENGSDGLAFGFLTEDRCVDLEKTGRMTELIHSYGREAVFHRAFDCTEDPVRAIEELIGLGADRILTSGQQEKAEQGKELLRQLQAAYGSRIQLLAGSGVNAGNARALAEYTGIRQLHSSCRYWERDVTTVGEGVNYSIAPAPHERDYDRVSERLVRELAEAFRER
;
A
#
# COMPACT_ATOMS: atom_id res chain seq x y z
N MET A 1 15.34 28.13 30.10
CA MET A 1 14.28 27.08 30.11
C MET A 1 12.94 27.77 30.24
N LEU A 2 12.22 27.94 29.16
CA LEU A 2 10.82 28.43 29.17
C LEU A 2 10.03 27.58 28.16
N GLN A 3 9.34 26.57 28.68
CA GLN A 3 8.28 25.87 27.96
C GLN A 3 7.09 26.79 27.82
N LYS A 4 6.78 27.24 26.60
CA LYS A 4 5.50 27.87 26.29
C LYS A 4 4.52 26.82 25.83
N LYS A 5 3.55 26.47 26.69
CA LYS A 5 2.38 25.65 26.34
C LYS A 5 1.48 26.49 25.41
N LEU A 6 1.31 26.04 24.17
CA LEU A 6 0.25 26.52 23.27
C LEU A 6 -1.06 25.85 23.68
N LYS A 7 -2.05 26.65 24.10
CA LYS A 7 -3.43 26.20 24.28
C LYS A 7 -4.20 26.45 22.98
N PHE A 8 -4.71 25.40 22.39
CA PHE A 8 -5.66 25.51 21.29
C PHE A 8 -7.07 25.64 21.87
N TRP A 9 -7.83 26.62 21.40
CA TRP A 9 -9.25 26.78 21.69
C TRP A 9 -10.05 26.41 20.45
N TYR A 10 -11.04 25.53 20.62
CA TYR A 10 -12.03 25.18 19.60
C TYR A 10 -13.37 25.79 19.97
N ASP A 11 -13.95 26.60 19.11
CA ASP A 11 -15.28 27.14 19.32
C ASP A 11 -16.34 26.23 18.69
N LYS A 12 -17.00 25.46 19.52
CA LYS A 12 -18.08 24.51 19.13
C LYS A 12 -19.32 25.17 18.52
N LYS A 13 -19.50 26.48 18.62
CA LYS A 13 -20.71 27.17 18.16
C LYS A 13 -20.63 27.69 16.73
N GLN A 14 -19.43 27.77 16.12
CA GLN A 14 -19.27 28.36 14.79
C GLN A 14 -18.62 27.43 13.73
N GLY A 15 -18.20 26.22 14.09
CA GLY A 15 -17.70 25.20 13.13
C GLY A 15 -16.53 25.65 12.26
N VAL A 16 -15.64 26.52 12.74
CA VAL A 16 -14.54 27.08 11.94
C VAL A 16 -13.22 26.92 12.68
N PHE A 17 -12.19 26.42 12.01
CA PHE A 17 -10.82 26.46 12.49
C PHE A 17 -10.22 27.84 12.27
N PRO A 18 -9.58 28.47 13.26
CA PRO A 18 -8.92 29.76 13.04
C PRO A 18 -7.62 29.58 12.24
N CYS A 19 -7.46 30.50 11.33
CA CYS A 19 -6.43 30.72 10.34
C CYS A 19 -4.98 30.37 10.69
N PHE A 20 -4.25 30.05 9.66
CA PHE A 20 -2.79 29.95 9.59
C PHE A 20 -2.08 31.19 10.19
N LEU A 21 -1.18 30.95 11.13
CA LEU A 21 -0.21 31.94 11.61
C LEU A 21 1.02 31.91 10.70
N SER A 22 1.23 32.95 9.92
CA SER A 22 2.48 33.16 9.19
C SER A 22 3.42 34.04 10.03
N PHE A 23 4.62 33.54 10.30
CA PHE A 23 5.65 34.29 10.99
C PHE A 23 6.57 35.00 9.98
N ARG A 24 6.72 36.31 10.11
CA ARG A 24 7.80 37.06 9.43
C ARG A 24 8.71 37.67 10.50
N LYS A 25 10.00 37.37 10.38
CA LYS A 25 11.05 38.03 11.16
C LYS A 25 11.52 39.29 10.42
N HIS A 26 11.52 40.42 11.08
CA HIS A 26 12.20 41.63 10.60
C HIS A 26 13.23 42.09 11.61
N PRO A 27 14.47 42.40 11.22
CA PRO A 27 15.46 42.98 12.12
C PRO A 27 15.15 44.45 12.39
N GLY A 28 15.05 44.82 13.65
CA GLY A 28 14.89 46.22 14.09
C GLY A 28 16.23 46.82 14.49
N PRO A 29 16.35 48.15 14.47
CA PRO A 29 17.63 48.87 14.66
C PRO A 29 18.20 48.82 16.08
N SER A 30 17.64 48.09 17.02
CA SER A 30 18.11 47.98 18.41
C SER A 30 18.28 46.57 18.92
N GLY A 31 18.42 45.58 18.05
CA GLY A 31 18.74 44.19 18.47
C GLY A 31 17.68 43.46 19.28
N ARG A 32 16.47 44.01 19.42
CA ARG A 32 15.35 43.31 20.08
C ARG A 32 14.31 42.87 19.04
N GLU A 33 14.02 41.57 19.02
CA GLU A 33 12.99 40.98 18.15
C GLU A 33 11.59 41.46 18.59
N ARG A 34 10.82 42.09 17.70
CA ARG A 34 9.39 42.36 17.87
C ARG A 34 8.60 41.39 17.02
N LEU A 35 7.68 40.70 17.68
CA LEU A 35 6.65 39.88 17.03
C LEU A 35 5.41 40.74 16.75
N THR A 36 5.03 40.87 15.49
CA THR A 36 3.76 41.48 15.09
C THR A 36 2.79 40.41 14.62
N TYR A 37 1.56 40.50 15.06
CA TYR A 37 0.48 39.60 14.69
C TYR A 37 -0.45 40.27 13.70
N ALA A 38 -0.73 39.64 12.58
CA ALA A 38 -1.79 40.07 11.67
C ALA A 38 -2.91 39.05 11.65
N LEU A 39 -4.10 39.47 12.05
CA LEU A 39 -5.33 38.71 11.93
C LEU A 39 -6.03 39.06 10.63
N GLY A 40 -6.01 38.16 9.66
CA GLY A 40 -6.82 38.27 8.45
C GLY A 40 -8.20 37.65 8.67
N ARG A 41 -9.25 38.43 8.56
CA ARG A 41 -10.64 37.98 8.56
C ARG A 41 -11.05 37.65 7.14
N VAL A 42 -11.40 36.39 6.85
CA VAL A 42 -12.08 36.02 5.60
C VAL A 42 -13.58 36.22 5.81
N VAL A 43 -14.13 37.25 5.19
CA VAL A 43 -15.57 37.50 5.12
C VAL A 43 -16.13 36.65 3.98
N LYS A 44 -17.03 35.72 4.28
CA LYS A 44 -17.84 35.02 3.28
C LYS A 44 -19.01 35.91 2.91
N GLU A 45 -18.94 36.55 1.74
CA GLU A 45 -20.13 37.14 1.13
C GLU A 45 -21.04 36.03 0.58
N ARG A 46 -22.28 36.03 1.07
CA ARG A 46 -23.35 35.23 0.45
C ARG A 46 -23.91 36.03 -0.73
N ASN A 47 -23.57 35.61 -1.92
CA ASN A 47 -24.33 36.01 -3.10
C ASN A 47 -25.26 34.87 -3.50
N THR A 48 -26.55 35.18 -3.45
CA THR A 48 -27.65 34.40 -4.00
C THR A 48 -27.79 34.71 -5.49
N HIS A 49 -27.96 33.66 -6.29
CA HIS A 49 -28.20 33.63 -7.73
C HIS A 49 -26.98 33.84 -8.62
N ASP A 50 -26.35 32.72 -9.07
CA ASP A 50 -26.17 32.51 -10.49
C ASP A 50 -25.87 31.02 -10.80
N ARG A 51 -26.36 30.58 -11.98
CA ARG A 51 -26.25 29.20 -12.48
C ARG A 51 -24.81 28.87 -12.86
N GLN A 52 -24.27 27.78 -12.29
CA GLN A 52 -22.88 27.41 -12.31
C GLN A 52 -22.31 27.00 -13.68
N PRO A 53 -21.16 27.58 -14.12
CA PRO A 53 -20.26 26.95 -15.08
C PRO A 53 -19.28 25.94 -14.42
N GLY A 54 -19.24 25.83 -13.09
CA GLY A 54 -18.21 25.03 -12.37
C GLY A 54 -18.31 23.52 -12.48
N SER A 55 -19.51 22.96 -12.72
CA SER A 55 -19.70 21.52 -12.81
C SER A 55 -19.04 20.87 -14.04
N ARG A 56 -18.95 21.60 -15.16
CA ARG A 56 -18.27 21.11 -16.37
C ARG A 56 -16.74 21.10 -16.25
N LEU A 57 -16.15 22.02 -15.49
CA LEU A 57 -14.70 22.08 -15.28
C LEU A 57 -14.25 20.97 -14.32
N PHE A 58 -15.00 20.74 -13.24
CA PHE A 58 -14.73 19.63 -12.30
C PHE A 58 -14.86 18.26 -12.97
N GLY A 59 -15.88 18.07 -13.81
CA GLY A 59 -16.04 16.86 -14.61
C GLY A 59 -14.89 16.64 -15.59
N LYS A 60 -14.44 17.69 -16.30
CA LYS A 60 -13.29 17.61 -17.21
C LYS A 60 -11.97 17.32 -16.48
N MET A 61 -11.72 17.92 -15.32
CA MET A 61 -10.53 17.65 -14.52
C MET A 61 -10.53 16.20 -13.97
N LYS A 62 -11.69 15.68 -13.58
CA LYS A 62 -11.81 14.29 -13.13
C LYS A 62 -11.55 13.30 -14.27
N ILE A 63 -12.06 13.59 -15.48
CA ILE A 63 -11.83 12.80 -16.69
C ILE A 63 -10.35 12.86 -17.11
N LEU A 64 -9.72 14.03 -17.12
CA LEU A 64 -8.30 14.18 -17.46
C LEU A 64 -7.39 13.41 -16.50
N LYS A 65 -7.63 13.50 -15.19
CA LYS A 65 -6.89 12.71 -14.20
C LYS A 65 -7.10 11.19 -14.37
N THR A 66 -8.28 10.78 -14.80
CA THR A 66 -8.57 9.35 -15.06
C THR A 66 -7.84 8.86 -16.32
N GLU A 67 -7.77 9.67 -17.38
CA GLU A 67 -7.05 9.33 -18.62
C GLU A 67 -5.53 9.38 -18.43
N GLU A 68 -5.02 10.32 -17.64
CA GLU A 68 -3.60 10.40 -17.26
C GLU A 68 -3.20 9.17 -16.45
N ARG A 69 -3.96 8.79 -15.43
CA ARG A 69 -3.77 7.53 -14.68
C ARG A 69 -3.85 6.29 -15.57
N LYS A 70 -4.73 6.26 -16.57
CA LYS A 70 -4.79 5.14 -17.53
C LYS A 70 -3.53 5.06 -18.39
N ARG A 71 -2.97 6.20 -18.81
CA ARG A 71 -1.72 6.25 -19.59
C ARG A 71 -0.54 5.81 -18.76
N ASP A 72 -0.44 6.28 -17.51
CA ASP A 72 0.62 5.89 -16.58
C ASP A 72 0.54 4.39 -16.27
N ARG A 73 -0.67 3.88 -16.04
CA ARG A 73 -0.93 2.44 -15.87
C ARG A 73 -0.54 1.59 -17.08
N MET A 74 -0.77 2.11 -18.30
CA MET A 74 -0.34 1.42 -19.53
C MET A 74 1.17 1.47 -19.76
N ALA A 75 1.86 2.50 -19.26
CA ALA A 75 3.31 2.59 -19.29
C ALA A 75 3.94 1.63 -18.29
N GLU A 76 3.45 1.60 -17.02
CA GLU A 76 3.90 0.67 -15.98
C GLU A 76 3.67 -0.81 -16.36
N ASN A 77 2.58 -1.14 -17.07
CA ASN A 77 2.36 -2.50 -17.60
C ASN A 77 3.41 -2.93 -18.64
N ARG A 78 4.27 -2.03 -19.12
CA ARG A 78 5.37 -2.34 -20.04
C ARG A 78 6.71 -2.56 -19.35
N GLU A 79 6.86 -2.08 -18.12
CA GLU A 79 8.09 -2.22 -17.34
C GLU A 79 8.03 -3.47 -16.46
N MET A 80 9.16 -4.17 -16.41
CA MET A 80 9.33 -5.34 -15.54
C MET A 80 9.58 -4.87 -14.13
N THR A 81 8.63 -5.05 -13.23
CA THR A 81 8.67 -4.55 -11.85
C THR A 81 8.79 -5.70 -10.87
N ILE A 82 9.72 -5.58 -9.92
CA ILE A 82 9.84 -6.50 -8.79
C ILE A 82 9.35 -5.81 -7.53
N GLU A 83 8.42 -6.47 -6.87
CA GLU A 83 7.91 -6.08 -5.55
C GLU A 83 8.37 -7.10 -4.51
N ILE A 84 8.97 -6.62 -3.42
CA ILE A 84 9.46 -7.47 -2.33
C ILE A 84 8.55 -7.36 -1.13
N CYS A 85 8.10 -8.51 -0.60
CA CYS A 85 7.35 -8.62 0.63
C CYS A 85 8.28 -8.39 1.82
N CYS A 86 8.10 -7.29 2.55
CA CYS A 86 8.93 -6.88 3.68
C CYS A 86 8.12 -6.88 4.97
N GLY A 87 8.64 -7.46 6.04
CA GLY A 87 8.03 -7.49 7.37
C GLY A 87 8.60 -6.44 8.33
N SER A 88 9.64 -5.71 7.90
CA SER A 88 10.39 -4.80 8.76
C SER A 88 11.06 -3.66 7.97
N TYR A 89 11.54 -2.64 8.69
CA TYR A 89 12.39 -1.60 8.13
C TYR A 89 13.71 -2.18 7.58
N GLU A 90 14.28 -3.16 8.27
CA GLU A 90 15.53 -3.80 7.85
C GLU A 90 15.35 -4.58 6.54
N ASP A 91 14.21 -5.25 6.35
CA ASP A 91 13.85 -5.90 5.09
C ASP A 91 13.75 -4.90 3.94
N ALA A 92 13.12 -3.75 4.20
CA ALA A 92 13.00 -2.69 3.19
C ALA A 92 14.39 -2.15 2.76
N LEU A 93 15.33 -2.00 3.70
CA LEU A 93 16.71 -1.63 3.37
C LEU A 93 17.41 -2.70 2.54
N ALA A 94 17.22 -3.98 2.85
CA ALA A 94 17.78 -5.08 2.08
C ALA A 94 17.19 -5.15 0.67
N ALA A 95 15.87 -4.96 0.54
CA ALA A 95 15.17 -4.89 -0.74
C ALA A 95 15.70 -3.74 -1.62
N ALA A 96 15.87 -2.53 -1.04
CA ALA A 96 16.42 -1.38 -1.75
C ALA A 96 17.85 -1.64 -2.25
N ARG A 97 18.74 -2.16 -1.40
CA ARG A 97 20.12 -2.50 -1.79
C ARG A 97 20.20 -3.60 -2.83
N GLY A 98 19.23 -4.52 -2.83
CA GLY A 98 19.10 -5.59 -3.81
C GLY A 98 18.54 -5.12 -5.18
N GLY A 99 18.07 -3.87 -5.28
CA GLY A 99 17.58 -3.28 -6.52
C GLY A 99 16.09 -3.51 -6.79
N ALA A 100 15.28 -3.70 -5.74
CA ALA A 100 13.81 -3.64 -5.86
C ALA A 100 13.36 -2.21 -6.17
N GLU A 101 12.29 -2.07 -6.95
CA GLU A 101 11.63 -0.78 -7.20
C GLU A 101 10.50 -0.52 -6.21
N ARG A 102 9.84 -1.59 -5.76
CA ARG A 102 8.66 -1.52 -4.91
C ARG A 102 8.72 -2.57 -3.81
N ILE A 103 8.11 -2.26 -2.69
CA ILE A 103 7.87 -3.22 -1.61
C ILE A 103 6.40 -3.24 -1.23
N GLU A 104 5.93 -4.41 -0.78
CA GLU A 104 4.76 -4.51 0.07
C GLU A 104 5.24 -4.51 1.52
N LEU A 105 4.90 -3.45 2.27
CA LEU A 105 5.30 -3.31 3.66
C LEU A 105 4.24 -3.90 4.57
N ASN A 106 4.66 -4.87 5.37
CA ASN A 106 3.85 -5.62 6.31
C ASN A 106 4.42 -5.55 7.73
N SER A 107 3.71 -6.12 8.67
CA SER A 107 4.20 -6.68 9.92
C SER A 107 3.78 -8.14 10.04
N ALA A 108 4.31 -8.88 11.01
CA ALA A 108 3.86 -10.22 11.38
C ALA A 108 3.68 -11.18 10.17
N LEU A 109 4.70 -11.31 9.32
CA LEU A 109 4.67 -12.17 8.12
C LEU A 109 4.31 -13.62 8.41
N ALA A 110 4.67 -14.14 9.59
CA ALA A 110 4.28 -15.48 10.03
C ALA A 110 2.75 -15.67 10.14
N LEU A 111 1.98 -14.58 10.28
CA LEU A 111 0.51 -14.55 10.25
C LEU A 111 -0.06 -14.23 8.86
N GLY A 112 0.80 -14.20 7.84
CA GLY A 112 0.42 -13.89 6.46
C GLY A 112 0.48 -12.40 6.11
N GLY A 113 1.15 -11.58 6.91
CA GLY A 113 1.26 -10.13 6.73
C GLY A 113 0.08 -9.38 7.35
N LEU A 114 0.37 -8.46 8.26
CA LEU A 114 -0.58 -7.57 8.92
C LEU A 114 -0.19 -6.11 8.67
N THR A 115 -1.06 -5.18 9.08
CA THR A 115 -0.82 -3.73 8.98
C THR A 115 0.51 -3.35 9.65
N PRO A 116 1.43 -2.67 8.94
CA PRO A 116 2.69 -2.20 9.53
C PRO A 116 2.44 -0.95 10.38
N SER A 117 3.36 -0.68 11.31
CA SER A 117 3.30 0.59 12.04
C SER A 117 3.63 1.78 11.13
N ALA A 118 2.94 2.90 11.32
CA ALA A 118 3.26 4.15 10.63
C ALA A 118 4.70 4.63 10.91
N ALA A 119 5.27 4.27 12.05
CA ALA A 119 6.67 4.55 12.36
C ALA A 119 7.64 3.81 11.43
N CYS A 120 7.38 2.52 11.17
CA CYS A 120 8.16 1.72 10.22
C CYS A 120 8.06 2.33 8.81
N LEU A 121 6.84 2.65 8.34
CA LEU A 121 6.61 3.28 7.05
C LEU A 121 7.40 4.59 6.91
N ARG A 122 7.32 5.50 7.90
CA ARG A 122 8.08 6.77 7.87
C ARG A 122 9.59 6.55 7.79
N MET A 123 10.12 5.53 8.47
CA MET A 123 11.55 5.20 8.40
C MET A 123 11.94 4.74 7.00
N VAL A 124 11.16 3.85 6.40
CA VAL A 124 11.37 3.37 5.02
C VAL A 124 11.35 4.54 4.04
N LYS A 125 10.30 5.36 4.05
CA LYS A 125 10.16 6.52 3.14
C LYS A 125 11.24 7.57 3.29
N ARG A 126 11.81 7.72 4.49
CA ARG A 126 12.92 8.65 4.73
C ARG A 126 14.28 8.13 4.26
N CYS A 127 14.48 6.81 4.25
CA CYS A 127 15.79 6.19 4.07
C CYS A 127 15.94 5.44 2.74
N THR A 128 14.88 5.36 1.93
CA THR A 128 14.87 4.69 0.63
C THR A 128 14.03 5.46 -0.38
N ASP A 129 14.29 5.23 -1.68
CA ASP A 129 13.47 5.74 -2.79
C ASP A 129 12.41 4.73 -3.25
N LEU A 130 12.17 3.68 -2.47
CA LEU A 130 11.20 2.63 -2.80
C LEU A 130 9.77 3.18 -2.90
N LEU A 131 9.03 2.67 -3.87
CA LEU A 131 7.57 2.73 -3.82
C LEU A 131 7.09 1.76 -2.74
N VAL A 132 6.23 2.22 -1.84
CA VAL A 132 5.75 1.44 -0.70
C VAL A 132 4.25 1.24 -0.80
N VAL A 133 3.83 -0.01 -1.01
CA VAL A 133 2.45 -0.45 -0.85
C VAL A 133 2.33 -1.02 0.56
N SER A 134 1.54 -0.39 1.43
CA SER A 134 1.39 -0.86 2.82
C SER A 134 0.21 -1.82 2.93
N MET A 135 0.38 -2.90 3.70
CA MET A 135 -0.70 -3.82 4.02
C MET A 135 -1.73 -3.16 4.95
N VAL A 136 -3.01 -3.38 4.68
CA VAL A 136 -4.11 -3.06 5.59
C VAL A 136 -4.86 -4.34 5.92
N ARG A 137 -4.47 -4.97 7.01
CA ARG A 137 -5.01 -6.25 7.48
C ARG A 137 -4.88 -6.35 8.99
N PRO A 138 -6.00 -6.35 9.74
CA PRO A 138 -5.98 -6.21 11.21
C PRO A 138 -5.62 -7.53 11.92
N ARG A 139 -5.74 -8.67 11.27
CA ARG A 139 -5.49 -10.00 11.84
C ARG A 139 -5.14 -11.04 10.79
N GLY A 140 -4.55 -12.15 11.20
CA GLY A 140 -4.39 -13.36 10.40
C GLY A 140 -5.73 -14.05 10.05
N ALA A 141 -5.64 -15.23 9.45
CA ALA A 141 -6.75 -16.02 8.91
C ALA A 141 -7.45 -15.35 7.71
N GLY A 142 -8.76 -15.57 7.54
CA GLY A 142 -9.52 -15.16 6.34
C GLY A 142 -9.78 -13.65 6.23
N PHE A 143 -10.59 -13.28 5.25
CA PHE A 143 -10.78 -11.90 4.79
C PHE A 143 -12.23 -11.40 4.94
N CYS A 144 -13.08 -12.15 5.65
CA CYS A 144 -14.40 -11.71 6.08
C CYS A 144 -14.26 -11.06 7.46
N TYR A 145 -14.45 -9.73 7.54
CA TYR A 145 -14.18 -8.94 8.75
C TYR A 145 -15.47 -8.44 9.39
N THR A 146 -15.44 -8.36 10.74
CA THR A 146 -16.50 -7.69 11.52
C THR A 146 -16.49 -6.18 11.24
N GLU A 147 -17.56 -5.48 11.64
CA GLU A 147 -17.62 -4.01 11.50
C GLU A 147 -16.48 -3.32 12.28
N ALA A 148 -16.18 -3.78 13.50
CA ALA A 148 -15.09 -3.22 14.30
C ALA A 148 -13.71 -3.40 13.63
N GLN A 149 -13.46 -4.57 12.99
CA GLN A 149 -12.25 -4.81 12.23
C GLN A 149 -12.20 -3.96 10.96
N THR A 150 -13.35 -3.78 10.31
CA THR A 150 -13.48 -2.92 9.13
C THR A 150 -13.19 -1.45 9.49
N GLU A 151 -13.78 -0.95 10.57
CA GLU A 151 -13.50 0.40 11.07
C GLU A 151 -12.01 0.60 11.38
N GLN A 152 -11.38 -0.34 12.08
CA GLN A 152 -9.93 -0.34 12.32
C GLN A 152 -9.14 -0.25 11.00
N MET A 153 -9.48 -1.06 9.99
CA MET A 153 -8.80 -1.03 8.68
C MET A 153 -8.90 0.33 7.99
N PHE A 154 -10.04 1.02 8.09
CA PHE A 154 -10.20 2.35 7.52
C PHE A 154 -9.38 3.42 8.25
N GLU A 155 -9.24 3.33 9.59
CA GLU A 155 -8.37 4.24 10.35
C GLU A 155 -6.89 3.98 10.05
N GLU A 156 -6.45 2.71 10.03
CA GLU A 156 -5.09 2.32 9.63
C GLU A 156 -4.77 2.78 8.20
N ALA A 157 -5.73 2.65 7.27
CA ALA A 157 -5.56 3.13 5.89
C ALA A 157 -5.30 4.63 5.84
N ARG A 158 -6.07 5.45 6.57
CA ARG A 158 -5.86 6.91 6.64
C ARG A 158 -4.48 7.24 7.20
N GLU A 159 -4.11 6.62 8.31
CA GLU A 159 -2.81 6.84 8.95
C GLU A 159 -1.65 6.50 7.99
N LEU A 160 -1.71 5.37 7.30
CA LEU A 160 -0.67 4.97 6.36
C LEU A 160 -0.59 5.92 5.15
N MET A 161 -1.73 6.37 4.60
CA MET A 161 -1.74 7.36 3.51
C MET A 161 -1.14 8.70 3.95
N GLU A 162 -1.49 9.21 5.14
CA GLU A 162 -0.96 10.44 5.70
C GLU A 162 0.54 10.36 6.01
N ASN A 163 1.06 9.15 6.25
CA ASN A 163 2.48 8.91 6.49
C ASN A 163 3.28 8.50 5.24
N GLY A 164 2.69 8.65 4.04
CA GLY A 164 3.41 8.61 2.78
C GLY A 164 3.43 7.27 2.07
N SER A 165 2.50 6.35 2.36
CA SER A 165 2.32 5.14 1.55
C SER A 165 1.96 5.49 0.11
N ASP A 166 2.54 4.81 -0.88
CA ASP A 166 2.27 5.03 -2.30
C ASP A 166 1.05 4.24 -2.80
N GLY A 167 0.64 3.23 -2.04
CA GLY A 167 -0.56 2.44 -2.24
C GLY A 167 -0.91 1.64 -1.01
N LEU A 168 -2.08 0.99 -1.00
CA LEU A 168 -2.48 0.06 0.04
C LEU A 168 -2.86 -1.30 -0.56
N ALA A 169 -2.37 -2.37 0.08
CA ALA A 169 -2.79 -3.75 -0.17
C ALA A 169 -3.87 -4.15 0.83
N PHE A 170 -5.03 -4.50 0.36
CA PHE A 170 -6.19 -4.86 1.17
C PHE A 170 -7.07 -5.89 0.47
N GLY A 171 -8.09 -6.42 1.14
CA GLY A 171 -9.09 -7.28 0.52
C GLY A 171 -10.19 -7.64 1.50
N PHE A 172 -11.43 -7.50 1.06
CA PHE A 172 -12.63 -7.85 1.80
C PHE A 172 -13.41 -8.92 1.04
N LEU A 173 -13.74 -10.00 1.72
CA LEU A 173 -14.60 -11.04 1.21
C LEU A 173 -15.84 -11.19 2.10
N THR A 174 -16.93 -11.64 1.48
CA THR A 174 -18.12 -12.13 2.19
C THR A 174 -17.91 -13.56 2.71
N GLU A 175 -18.83 -14.08 3.54
CA GLU A 175 -18.81 -15.46 4.01
C GLU A 175 -18.88 -16.47 2.85
N ASP A 176 -19.55 -16.11 1.75
CA ASP A 176 -19.64 -16.90 0.50
C ASP A 176 -18.41 -16.78 -0.39
N ARG A 177 -17.32 -16.20 0.12
CA ARG A 177 -16.05 -15.99 -0.63
C ARG A 177 -16.21 -15.15 -1.91
N CYS A 178 -17.20 -14.27 -1.95
CA CYS A 178 -17.30 -13.23 -2.98
C CYS A 178 -16.60 -11.96 -2.53
N VAL A 179 -16.26 -11.06 -3.46
CA VAL A 179 -15.75 -9.72 -3.12
C VAL A 179 -16.85 -8.96 -2.38
N ASP A 180 -16.54 -8.44 -1.18
CA ASP A 180 -17.44 -7.50 -0.48
C ASP A 180 -17.40 -6.15 -1.23
N LEU A 181 -18.39 -5.94 -2.10
CA LEU A 181 -18.41 -4.79 -3.03
C LEU A 181 -18.48 -3.46 -2.29
N GLU A 182 -19.25 -3.40 -1.18
CA GLU A 182 -19.39 -2.17 -0.43
C GLU A 182 -18.09 -1.76 0.25
N LYS A 183 -17.50 -2.67 1.04
CA LYS A 183 -16.26 -2.38 1.78
C LYS A 183 -15.09 -2.16 0.83
N THR A 184 -14.99 -2.96 -0.24
CA THR A 184 -13.94 -2.82 -1.26
C THR A 184 -14.06 -1.50 -2.01
N GLY A 185 -15.26 -1.12 -2.44
CA GLY A 185 -15.51 0.16 -3.13
C GLY A 185 -15.14 1.35 -2.26
N ARG A 186 -15.61 1.36 -1.00
CA ARG A 186 -15.29 2.43 -0.03
C ARG A 186 -13.77 2.56 0.23
N MET A 187 -13.06 1.43 0.37
CA MET A 187 -11.61 1.44 0.57
C MET A 187 -10.89 1.96 -0.68
N THR A 188 -11.28 1.51 -1.86
CA THR A 188 -10.73 1.99 -3.14
C THR A 188 -10.93 3.50 -3.30
N GLU A 189 -12.14 4.01 -3.02
CA GLU A 189 -12.44 5.45 -3.06
C GLU A 189 -11.60 6.24 -2.06
N LEU A 190 -11.44 5.74 -0.83
CA LEU A 190 -10.58 6.35 0.17
C LEU A 190 -9.13 6.48 -0.34
N ILE A 191 -8.54 5.39 -0.82
CA ILE A 191 -7.16 5.36 -1.35
C ILE A 191 -7.01 6.34 -2.51
N HIS A 192 -7.95 6.33 -3.44
CA HIS A 192 -7.95 7.24 -4.58
C HIS A 192 -8.13 8.71 -4.20
N SER A 193 -8.79 9.00 -3.06
CA SER A 193 -8.91 10.38 -2.57
C SER A 193 -7.55 10.99 -2.19
N TYR A 194 -6.58 10.16 -1.81
CA TYR A 194 -5.18 10.54 -1.58
C TYR A 194 -4.33 10.51 -2.86
N GLY A 195 -4.88 10.10 -3.99
CA GLY A 195 -4.14 9.95 -5.25
C GLY A 195 -3.24 8.71 -5.30
N ARG A 196 -3.51 7.69 -4.48
CA ARG A 196 -2.68 6.50 -4.31
C ARG A 196 -3.30 5.26 -4.96
N GLU A 197 -2.52 4.15 -5.05
CA GLU A 197 -2.94 2.91 -5.68
C GLU A 197 -3.69 1.98 -4.73
N ALA A 198 -4.81 1.45 -5.21
CA ALA A 198 -5.63 0.45 -4.54
C ALA A 198 -5.26 -0.95 -5.05
N VAL A 199 -4.59 -1.76 -4.22
CA VAL A 199 -4.13 -3.09 -4.56
C VAL A 199 -4.96 -4.13 -3.82
N PHE A 200 -5.70 -4.98 -4.55
CA PHE A 200 -6.40 -6.09 -3.94
C PHE A 200 -5.45 -7.26 -3.77
N HIS A 201 -5.18 -7.63 -2.53
CA HIS A 201 -4.17 -8.65 -2.21
C HIS A 201 -4.68 -10.08 -2.44
N ARG A 202 -3.96 -11.09 -1.95
CA ARG A 202 -4.27 -12.52 -2.13
C ARG A 202 -5.61 -13.01 -1.54
N ALA A 203 -6.46 -12.14 -0.99
CA ALA A 203 -7.87 -12.46 -0.80
C ALA A 203 -8.53 -12.90 -2.12
N PHE A 204 -8.03 -12.39 -3.27
CA PHE A 204 -8.44 -12.83 -4.59
C PHE A 204 -8.28 -14.34 -4.80
N ASP A 205 -7.21 -14.93 -4.27
CA ASP A 205 -6.95 -16.36 -4.39
C ASP A 205 -7.94 -17.23 -3.60
N CYS A 206 -8.72 -16.62 -2.69
CA CYS A 206 -9.75 -17.28 -1.88
C CYS A 206 -11.17 -17.06 -2.43
N THR A 207 -11.35 -16.33 -3.53
CA THR A 207 -12.66 -16.12 -4.13
C THR A 207 -13.18 -17.40 -4.77
N GLU A 208 -14.51 -17.57 -4.79
CA GLU A 208 -15.15 -18.72 -5.42
C GLU A 208 -15.02 -18.70 -6.94
N ASP A 209 -15.23 -17.53 -7.53
CA ASP A 209 -15.16 -17.30 -8.99
C ASP A 209 -14.16 -16.17 -9.30
N PRO A 210 -12.95 -16.47 -9.80
CA PRO A 210 -11.94 -15.47 -10.09
C PRO A 210 -12.29 -14.56 -11.30
N VAL A 211 -13.12 -15.05 -12.23
CA VAL A 211 -13.57 -14.24 -13.38
C VAL A 211 -14.57 -13.19 -12.91
N ARG A 212 -15.54 -13.56 -12.11
CA ARG A 212 -16.46 -12.63 -11.49
C ARG A 212 -15.71 -11.63 -10.60
N ALA A 213 -14.82 -12.11 -9.75
CA ALA A 213 -14.05 -11.26 -8.83
C ALA A 213 -13.22 -10.20 -9.54
N ILE A 214 -12.52 -10.55 -10.63
CA ILE A 214 -11.71 -9.56 -11.37
C ILE A 214 -12.59 -8.52 -12.07
N GLU A 215 -13.75 -8.89 -12.60
CA GLU A 215 -14.70 -7.95 -13.21
C GLU A 215 -15.28 -6.98 -12.18
N GLU A 216 -15.65 -7.48 -11.00
CA GLU A 216 -16.09 -6.68 -9.87
C GLU A 216 -15.01 -5.68 -9.42
N LEU A 217 -13.77 -6.15 -9.24
CA LEU A 217 -12.63 -5.29 -8.85
C LEU A 217 -12.32 -4.22 -9.90
N ILE A 218 -12.39 -4.54 -11.18
CA ILE A 218 -12.27 -3.56 -12.27
C ILE A 218 -13.40 -2.53 -12.18
N GLY A 219 -14.64 -2.97 -11.94
CA GLY A 219 -15.81 -2.10 -11.77
C GLY A 219 -15.67 -1.14 -10.59
N LEU A 220 -15.06 -1.58 -9.51
CA LEU A 220 -14.77 -0.79 -8.31
C LEU A 220 -13.52 0.10 -8.45
N GLY A 221 -12.77 -0.05 -9.54
CA GLY A 221 -11.60 0.78 -9.83
C GLY A 221 -10.32 0.34 -9.15
N ALA A 222 -10.20 -0.90 -8.68
CA ALA A 222 -8.93 -1.42 -8.19
C ALA A 222 -7.82 -1.27 -9.26
N ASP A 223 -6.62 -0.89 -8.84
CA ASP A 223 -5.50 -0.63 -9.75
C ASP A 223 -4.73 -1.90 -10.06
N ARG A 224 -4.58 -2.79 -9.08
CA ARG A 224 -3.77 -4.01 -9.18
C ARG A 224 -4.36 -5.14 -8.36
N ILE A 225 -4.11 -6.38 -8.80
CA ILE A 225 -4.41 -7.60 -8.05
C ILE A 225 -3.12 -8.39 -7.84
N LEU A 226 -2.80 -8.70 -6.58
CA LEU A 226 -1.77 -9.67 -6.22
C LEU A 226 -2.42 -11.06 -6.14
N THR A 227 -1.94 -12.00 -6.95
CA THR A 227 -2.53 -13.33 -7.03
C THR A 227 -1.50 -14.42 -7.36
N SER A 228 -1.76 -15.63 -6.94
CA SER A 228 -1.04 -16.84 -7.35
C SER A 228 -1.85 -17.72 -8.31
N GLY A 229 -2.95 -17.19 -8.86
CA GLY A 229 -3.86 -17.96 -9.72
C GLY A 229 -4.65 -18.99 -8.95
N GLN A 230 -5.12 -18.63 -7.74
CA GLN A 230 -5.92 -19.49 -6.83
C GLN A 230 -5.21 -20.78 -6.41
N GLN A 231 -3.87 -20.79 -6.45
CA GLN A 231 -3.06 -21.91 -6.00
C GLN A 231 -2.13 -21.49 -4.86
N GLU A 232 -1.52 -22.47 -4.20
CA GLU A 232 -0.54 -22.19 -3.15
C GLU A 232 0.64 -21.37 -3.68
N LYS A 233 1.10 -21.70 -4.89
CA LYS A 233 2.23 -21.03 -5.57
C LYS A 233 1.84 -20.57 -6.98
N ALA A 234 2.38 -19.45 -7.43
CA ALA A 234 2.13 -18.89 -8.76
C ALA A 234 2.49 -19.86 -9.90
N GLU A 235 3.52 -20.70 -9.73
CA GLU A 235 3.88 -21.72 -10.72
C GLU A 235 2.77 -22.75 -10.94
N GLN A 236 2.04 -23.10 -9.89
CA GLN A 236 0.90 -24.03 -9.97
C GLN A 236 -0.33 -23.37 -10.60
N GLY A 237 -0.51 -22.07 -10.37
CA GLY A 237 -1.62 -21.26 -10.90
C GLY A 237 -1.35 -20.57 -12.22
N LYS A 238 -0.19 -20.84 -12.87
CA LYS A 238 0.25 -20.10 -14.06
C LYS A 238 -0.74 -20.13 -15.24
N GLU A 239 -1.53 -21.19 -15.37
CA GLU A 239 -2.53 -21.26 -16.44
C GLU A 239 -3.66 -20.26 -16.22
N LEU A 240 -4.20 -20.16 -15.00
CA LEU A 240 -5.21 -19.14 -14.66
C LEU A 240 -4.61 -17.74 -14.75
N LEU A 241 -3.37 -17.54 -14.27
CA LEU A 241 -2.67 -16.26 -14.40
C LEU A 241 -2.55 -15.82 -15.87
N ARG A 242 -2.22 -16.74 -16.78
CA ARG A 242 -2.14 -16.48 -18.23
C ARG A 242 -3.50 -16.09 -18.81
N GLN A 243 -4.56 -16.81 -18.45
CA GLN A 243 -5.92 -16.52 -18.89
C GLN A 243 -6.40 -15.16 -18.43
N LEU A 244 -6.22 -14.84 -17.13
CA LEU A 244 -6.59 -13.55 -16.55
C LEU A 244 -5.78 -12.40 -17.18
N GLN A 245 -4.48 -12.59 -17.38
CA GLN A 245 -3.63 -11.58 -18.02
C GLN A 245 -4.07 -11.31 -19.48
N ALA A 246 -4.36 -12.35 -20.24
CA ALA A 246 -4.81 -12.22 -21.61
C ALA A 246 -6.16 -11.50 -21.73
N ALA A 247 -7.10 -11.80 -20.85
CA ALA A 247 -8.45 -11.25 -20.87
C ALA A 247 -8.56 -9.85 -20.23
N TYR A 248 -7.83 -9.58 -19.16
CA TYR A 248 -8.03 -8.43 -18.29
C TYR A 248 -6.80 -7.53 -18.11
N GLY A 249 -5.60 -7.95 -18.51
CA GLY A 249 -4.34 -7.22 -18.30
C GLY A 249 -4.28 -5.82 -18.92
N SER A 250 -5.17 -5.49 -19.87
CA SER A 250 -5.34 -4.12 -20.40
C SER A 250 -6.23 -3.23 -19.51
N ARG A 251 -6.95 -3.80 -18.54
CA ARG A 251 -7.95 -3.10 -17.70
C ARG A 251 -7.53 -2.99 -16.25
N ILE A 252 -6.73 -3.95 -15.76
CA ILE A 252 -6.21 -4.00 -14.40
C ILE A 252 -4.81 -4.61 -14.41
N GLN A 253 -3.92 -4.17 -13.53
CA GLN A 253 -2.59 -4.75 -13.40
C GLN A 253 -2.66 -6.07 -12.64
N LEU A 254 -1.93 -7.09 -13.10
CA LEU A 254 -1.73 -8.33 -12.36
C LEU A 254 -0.28 -8.41 -11.85
N LEU A 255 -0.16 -8.78 -10.59
CA LEU A 255 1.09 -9.00 -9.87
C LEU A 255 1.12 -10.47 -9.45
N ALA A 256 1.99 -11.27 -10.07
CA ALA A 256 2.08 -12.69 -9.75
C ALA A 256 2.96 -12.91 -8.51
N GLY A 257 2.43 -13.56 -7.49
CA GLY A 257 3.11 -13.79 -6.22
C GLY A 257 2.94 -15.19 -5.65
N SER A 258 3.69 -15.47 -4.62
CA SER A 258 3.85 -16.76 -3.94
C SER A 258 4.78 -17.75 -4.66
N GLY A 259 5.92 -18.03 -4.02
CA GLY A 259 6.93 -18.96 -4.52
C GLY A 259 7.75 -18.46 -5.71
N VAL A 260 7.66 -17.17 -6.05
CA VAL A 260 8.47 -16.53 -7.08
C VAL A 260 9.89 -16.33 -6.56
N ASN A 261 10.87 -16.71 -7.39
CA ASN A 261 12.31 -16.57 -7.11
C ASN A 261 13.11 -16.49 -8.44
N ALA A 262 14.41 -16.27 -8.37
CA ALA A 262 15.27 -16.13 -9.55
C ALA A 262 15.19 -17.34 -10.52
N GLY A 263 14.96 -18.55 -10.01
CA GLY A 263 14.90 -19.77 -10.81
C GLY A 263 13.64 -19.93 -11.66
N ASN A 264 12.52 -19.24 -11.30
CA ASN A 264 11.24 -19.39 -12.00
C ASN A 264 10.66 -18.07 -12.55
N ALA A 265 11.17 -16.92 -12.12
CA ALA A 265 10.62 -15.61 -12.43
C ALA A 265 10.45 -15.37 -13.93
N ARG A 266 11.50 -15.61 -14.70
CA ARG A 266 11.51 -15.39 -16.14
C ARG A 266 10.53 -16.30 -16.87
N ALA A 267 10.59 -17.60 -16.60
CA ALA A 267 9.70 -18.59 -17.22
C ALA A 267 8.22 -18.31 -16.88
N LEU A 268 7.93 -17.92 -15.64
CA LEU A 268 6.59 -17.53 -15.22
C LEU A 268 6.09 -16.30 -15.98
N ALA A 269 6.93 -15.26 -16.10
CA ALA A 269 6.57 -14.03 -16.80
C ALA A 269 6.37 -14.27 -18.32
N GLU A 270 7.25 -15.03 -18.95
CA GLU A 270 7.16 -15.39 -20.38
C GLU A 270 5.89 -16.21 -20.66
N TYR A 271 5.57 -17.18 -19.78
CA TYR A 271 4.38 -18.01 -19.94
C TYR A 271 3.07 -17.27 -19.73
N THR A 272 3.01 -16.42 -18.69
CA THR A 272 1.78 -15.73 -18.31
C THR A 272 1.56 -14.40 -19.02
N GLY A 273 2.62 -13.78 -19.52
CA GLY A 273 2.61 -12.40 -20.03
C GLY A 273 2.59 -11.33 -18.92
N ILE A 274 2.61 -11.73 -17.63
CA ILE A 274 2.63 -10.82 -16.49
C ILE A 274 4.04 -10.24 -16.35
N ARG A 275 4.13 -8.91 -16.14
CA ARG A 275 5.39 -8.17 -16.02
C ARG A 275 5.67 -7.65 -14.61
N GLN A 276 4.84 -7.98 -13.65
CA GLN A 276 5.03 -7.60 -12.26
C GLN A 276 5.07 -8.87 -11.40
N LEU A 277 6.14 -9.02 -10.63
CA LEU A 277 6.37 -10.20 -9.80
C LEU A 277 6.56 -9.80 -8.34
N HIS A 278 5.95 -10.56 -7.44
CA HIS A 278 6.03 -10.40 -6.00
C HIS A 278 6.77 -11.58 -5.38
N SER A 279 7.80 -11.28 -4.59
CA SER A 279 8.61 -12.31 -3.93
C SER A 279 8.94 -11.92 -2.49
N SER A 280 9.10 -12.91 -1.63
CA SER A 280 9.63 -12.69 -0.28
C SER A 280 11.15 -12.56 -0.24
N CYS A 281 11.87 -13.12 -1.22
CA CYS A 281 13.34 -13.21 -1.21
C CYS A 281 13.90 -13.57 0.18
N ARG A 282 13.21 -14.47 0.85
CA ARG A 282 13.39 -14.77 2.27
C ARG A 282 14.57 -15.71 2.51
N TYR A 283 15.32 -15.44 3.60
CA TYR A 283 16.24 -16.38 4.21
C TYR A 283 15.99 -16.45 5.72
N TRP A 284 16.60 -17.42 6.37
CA TRP A 284 16.48 -17.64 7.81
C TRP A 284 17.74 -17.11 8.53
N GLU A 285 17.50 -16.28 9.54
CA GLU A 285 18.54 -15.73 10.44
C GLU A 285 18.37 -16.35 11.82
N ARG A 286 19.48 -16.78 12.42
CA ARG A 286 19.44 -17.43 13.72
C ARG A 286 19.31 -16.40 14.84
N ASP A 287 18.38 -16.65 15.77
CA ASP A 287 18.28 -15.95 17.04
C ASP A 287 18.42 -16.94 18.19
N VAL A 288 19.55 -16.84 18.93
CA VAL A 288 19.86 -17.75 20.02
C VAL A 288 18.96 -17.58 21.24
N THR A 289 18.20 -16.49 21.31
CA THR A 289 17.27 -16.16 22.40
C THR A 289 15.86 -16.70 22.20
N THR A 290 15.57 -17.27 21.05
CA THR A 290 14.22 -17.80 20.72
C THR A 290 13.77 -18.90 21.67
N VAL A 291 14.70 -19.75 22.14
CA VAL A 291 14.42 -20.89 23.02
C VAL A 291 15.27 -20.82 24.27
N GLY A 292 14.66 -20.68 25.44
CA GLY A 292 15.26 -20.80 26.76
C GLY A 292 15.01 -22.19 27.40
N GLU A 293 15.47 -22.39 28.64
CA GLU A 293 15.35 -23.68 29.36
C GLU A 293 13.88 -24.07 29.58
N GLY A 294 13.00 -23.12 29.91
CA GLY A 294 11.60 -23.37 30.23
C GLY A 294 10.61 -22.66 29.31
N VAL A 295 11.07 -21.97 28.26
CA VAL A 295 10.23 -21.12 27.41
C VAL A 295 10.66 -21.27 25.96
N ASN A 296 9.65 -21.39 25.07
CA ASN A 296 9.87 -21.43 23.63
C ASN A 296 8.98 -20.38 22.93
N TYR A 297 9.61 -19.43 22.22
CA TYR A 297 8.96 -18.41 21.40
C TYR A 297 9.06 -18.70 19.89
N SER A 298 9.46 -19.93 19.51
CA SER A 298 9.51 -20.32 18.10
C SER A 298 8.14 -20.24 17.45
N ILE A 299 8.07 -19.54 16.31
CA ILE A 299 6.93 -19.53 15.41
C ILE A 299 7.30 -20.09 14.03
N ALA A 300 8.57 -20.31 13.77
CA ALA A 300 9.06 -20.87 12.53
C ALA A 300 8.95 -22.40 12.53
N PRO A 301 8.64 -22.99 11.36
CA PRO A 301 8.57 -24.46 11.24
C PRO A 301 9.97 -25.09 11.30
N ALA A 302 10.02 -26.38 11.65
CA ALA A 302 11.26 -27.15 11.60
C ALA A 302 11.89 -27.08 10.18
N PRO A 303 13.23 -26.97 10.07
CA PRO A 303 14.24 -26.99 11.14
C PRO A 303 14.62 -25.59 11.70
N HIS A 304 13.75 -24.60 11.54
CA HIS A 304 14.02 -23.19 11.81
C HIS A 304 13.47 -22.71 13.17
N GLU A 305 13.33 -23.58 14.16
CA GLU A 305 12.71 -23.26 15.46
C GLU A 305 13.50 -22.21 16.28
N ARG A 306 14.74 -21.94 15.89
CA ARG A 306 15.59 -20.89 16.49
C ARG A 306 15.93 -19.76 15.53
N ASP A 307 15.19 -19.66 14.45
CA ASP A 307 15.44 -18.70 13.38
C ASP A 307 14.24 -17.77 13.22
N TYR A 308 14.47 -16.64 12.61
CA TYR A 308 13.43 -15.74 12.11
C TYR A 308 13.70 -15.40 10.63
N ASP A 309 12.68 -15.06 9.91
CA ASP A 309 12.80 -14.78 8.48
C ASP A 309 13.14 -13.31 8.21
N ARG A 310 13.98 -13.10 7.20
CA ARG A 310 14.43 -11.80 6.72
C ARG A 310 14.53 -11.78 5.19
N VAL A 311 14.44 -10.58 4.61
CA VAL A 311 14.76 -10.36 3.20
C VAL A 311 16.28 -10.42 2.99
N SER A 312 16.70 -11.21 2.01
CA SER A 312 18.09 -11.31 1.56
C SER A 312 18.35 -10.34 0.39
N GLU A 313 19.23 -9.36 0.59
CA GLU A 313 19.72 -8.48 -0.48
C GLU A 313 20.24 -9.27 -1.68
N ARG A 314 20.97 -10.37 -1.45
CA ARG A 314 21.51 -11.25 -2.49
C ARG A 314 20.38 -11.87 -3.32
N LEU A 315 19.35 -12.44 -2.67
CA LEU A 315 18.23 -13.07 -3.39
C LEU A 315 17.39 -12.05 -4.15
N VAL A 316 17.27 -10.82 -3.64
CA VAL A 316 16.60 -9.72 -4.37
C VAL A 316 17.39 -9.38 -5.64
N ARG A 317 18.72 -9.26 -5.54
CA ARG A 317 19.58 -8.97 -6.68
C ARG A 317 19.52 -10.08 -7.73
N GLU A 318 19.66 -11.34 -7.32
CA GLU A 318 19.53 -12.51 -8.20
C GLU A 318 18.18 -12.54 -8.92
N LEU A 319 17.08 -12.23 -8.21
CA LEU A 319 15.76 -12.15 -8.80
C LEU A 319 15.67 -11.00 -9.83
N ALA A 320 16.21 -9.83 -9.47
CA ALA A 320 16.20 -8.66 -10.34
C ALA A 320 16.97 -8.90 -11.64
N GLU A 321 18.15 -9.52 -11.55
CA GLU A 321 18.98 -9.89 -12.70
C GLU A 321 18.25 -10.93 -13.59
N ALA A 322 17.79 -12.04 -12.99
CA ALA A 322 17.11 -13.11 -13.72
C ALA A 322 15.81 -12.64 -14.42
N PHE A 323 15.13 -11.64 -13.86
CA PHE A 323 13.89 -11.12 -14.44
C PHE A 323 14.13 -10.09 -15.54
N ARG A 324 15.20 -9.27 -15.45
CA ARG A 324 15.50 -8.18 -16.41
C ARG A 324 16.43 -8.57 -17.56
N GLU A 325 17.21 -9.63 -17.41
CA GLU A 325 18.05 -10.14 -18.50
C GLU A 325 17.18 -10.54 -19.69
N ARG A 326 17.53 -10.01 -20.88
CA ARG A 326 16.84 -10.27 -22.15
C ARG A 326 17.32 -11.56 -22.79
#